data_0453a6ace3cc087f2b7916d6395d3590
#
_entry.id   0453a6ace3cc087f2b7916d6395d3590
#
_cell.length_a   1.000
_cell.length_b   1.000
_cell.length_c   1.000
_cell.angle_alpha   90.00
_cell.angle_beta   90.00
_cell.angle_gamma   90.00
#
_symmetry.space_group_name_H-M   'P 1'
#
loop_
_entity.id
_entity.type
_entity.pdbx_description
1 polymer ?
#
loop_
_entity_poly.entity_id
_entity_poly.type
_entity_poly.pdbx_seq_one_letter_code
_entity_poly.pdbx_strand_id
1 'polypeptide(L)'
;MRRILLSLSYLLLISCGSTARPQLEEDAYAIGFYNLENLFDTCHDAGKNDYEFLPDGANRWTSKKYVNKLRNMSRVLSEMGTDRLSQGCAAIGVAEVENSKCLADLCQQEPLKARNIQYVHVEGPDQRGIDCALLYDPARFTVRNVRLVPYIYRLPQDAHRASRGFLVVSGTMANEHVTIIVNHLPSRGADPYYREEGGRQLKAVKDSLLRDDPLVKLLIMGDMNDDPQDASMSKCLGAKRWQKDVGEGDLWNPWWNVLASGTGTLSYQGSWNLFDQIILSPSLIRPQQGTLGYQDCEVFRRNYLIQKKGRYRGTPLRTHAGGEWLNGYSDHLPTVVYLQK
;
A
#
# COMPACT_ATOMS: atom_id res chain seq x y z
N MET A 1 -51.48 -54.74 6.26
CA MET A 1 -50.44 -54.06 7.06
C MET A 1 -49.57 -53.18 6.14
N ARG A 2 -49.84 -51.88 6.07
CA ARG A 2 -49.04 -50.92 5.26
C ARG A 2 -47.98 -50.35 6.16
N ARG A 3 -46.72 -50.55 5.80
CA ARG A 3 -45.57 -49.90 6.50
C ARG A 3 -45.35 -48.53 5.89
N ILE A 4 -45.47 -47.47 6.71
CA ILE A 4 -45.15 -46.10 6.38
C ILE A 4 -43.65 -45.91 6.68
N LEU A 5 -42.84 -45.66 5.63
CA LEU A 5 -41.46 -45.22 5.78
C LEU A 5 -41.45 -43.70 5.96
N LEU A 6 -41.05 -43.21 7.15
CA LEU A 6 -40.71 -41.81 7.38
C LEU A 6 -39.27 -41.61 6.91
N SER A 7 -39.08 -40.83 5.88
CA SER A 7 -37.77 -40.33 5.48
C SER A 7 -37.44 -39.05 6.28
N LEU A 8 -36.43 -39.14 7.15
CA LEU A 8 -35.89 -38.00 7.90
C LEU A 8 -34.90 -37.28 7.00
N SER A 9 -35.30 -36.14 6.44
CA SER A 9 -34.38 -35.24 5.71
C SER A 9 -33.60 -34.40 6.71
N TYR A 10 -32.32 -34.68 6.86
CA TYR A 10 -31.38 -33.80 7.57
C TYR A 10 -31.05 -32.57 6.72
N LEU A 11 -31.58 -31.44 7.07
CA LEU A 11 -31.14 -30.13 6.55
C LEU A 11 -29.80 -29.79 7.19
N LEU A 12 -28.69 -29.92 6.48
CA LEU A 12 -27.41 -29.38 6.86
C LEU A 12 -27.46 -27.84 6.68
N LEU A 13 -27.66 -27.12 7.76
CA LEU A 13 -27.43 -25.70 7.81
C LEU A 13 -25.91 -25.46 7.77
N ILE A 14 -25.36 -25.18 6.59
CA ILE A 14 -24.01 -24.65 6.44
C ILE A 14 -24.05 -23.22 6.95
N SER A 15 -23.71 -23.02 8.21
CA SER A 15 -23.44 -21.73 8.79
C SER A 15 -22.16 -21.19 8.12
N CYS A 16 -22.33 -20.24 7.20
CA CYS A 16 -21.24 -19.44 6.65
C CYS A 16 -20.81 -18.45 7.76
N GLY A 17 -20.17 -18.95 8.80
CA GLY A 17 -19.54 -18.14 9.82
C GLY A 17 -18.35 -17.43 9.22
N SER A 18 -18.43 -16.11 9.06
CA SER A 18 -17.25 -15.26 8.91
C SER A 18 -16.41 -15.47 10.17
N THR A 19 -15.37 -16.29 10.08
CA THR A 19 -14.39 -16.44 11.16
C THR A 19 -13.60 -15.14 11.23
N ALA A 20 -13.96 -14.29 12.19
CA ALA A 20 -13.13 -13.13 12.52
C ALA A 20 -11.72 -13.65 12.86
N ARG A 21 -10.69 -13.04 12.23
CA ARG A 21 -9.31 -13.38 12.56
C ARG A 21 -9.04 -13.05 14.03
N PRO A 22 -8.24 -13.85 14.75
CA PRO A 22 -7.96 -13.59 16.16
C PRO A 22 -7.24 -12.26 16.33
N GLN A 23 -7.52 -11.57 17.44
CA GLN A 23 -6.75 -10.39 17.86
C GLN A 23 -5.29 -10.79 18.08
N LEU A 24 -4.38 -9.86 17.79
CA LEU A 24 -2.96 -10.00 18.09
C LEU A 24 -2.65 -9.41 19.48
N GLU A 25 -1.52 -9.78 20.04
CA GLU A 25 -1.05 -9.28 21.33
C GLU A 25 -0.66 -7.80 21.26
N GLU A 26 -0.52 -7.13 22.42
CA GLU A 26 -0.23 -5.69 22.48
C GLU A 26 1.14 -5.30 21.89
N ASP A 27 2.09 -6.24 21.84
CA ASP A 27 3.43 -6.06 21.24
C ASP A 27 3.48 -6.29 19.73
N ALA A 28 2.31 -6.47 19.07
CA ALA A 28 2.19 -6.58 17.63
C ALA A 28 2.09 -5.20 16.96
N TYR A 29 2.51 -5.16 15.70
CA TYR A 29 2.54 -3.96 14.86
C TYR A 29 1.89 -4.24 13.51
N ALA A 30 0.98 -3.39 13.08
CA ALA A 30 0.47 -3.40 11.71
C ALA A 30 1.19 -2.34 10.90
N ILE A 31 1.61 -2.69 9.69
CA ILE A 31 2.24 -1.79 8.71
C ILE A 31 1.42 -1.86 7.44
N GLY A 32 0.97 -0.71 6.93
CA GLY A 32 0.09 -0.63 5.77
C GLY A 32 0.69 0.05 4.57
N PHE A 33 0.06 -0.16 3.41
CA PHE A 33 0.26 0.64 2.21
C PHE A 33 -1.08 0.95 1.54
N TYR A 34 -1.24 2.16 0.99
CA TYR A 34 -2.44 2.56 0.26
C TYR A 34 -2.12 3.58 -0.83
N ASN A 35 -2.44 3.28 -2.09
CA ASN A 35 -2.49 4.27 -3.16
C ASN A 35 -3.77 5.11 -2.99
N LEU A 36 -3.62 6.44 -2.85
CA LEU A 36 -4.72 7.34 -2.52
C LEU A 36 -5.53 7.81 -3.75
N GLU A 37 -5.19 7.36 -4.94
CA GLU A 37 -5.82 7.77 -6.21
C GLU A 37 -5.88 9.30 -6.33
N ASN A 38 -4.72 9.93 -6.57
CA ASN A 38 -4.60 11.37 -6.85
C ASN A 38 -5.19 12.27 -5.72
N LEU A 39 -4.52 12.26 -4.57
CA LEU A 39 -4.82 13.22 -3.50
C LEU A 39 -4.19 14.57 -3.83
N PHE A 40 -4.91 15.41 -4.56
CA PHE A 40 -4.55 16.78 -4.93
C PHE A 40 -5.34 17.78 -4.10
N ASP A 41 -4.75 18.95 -3.85
CA ASP A 41 -5.51 20.10 -3.36
C ASP A 41 -6.22 20.82 -4.54
N THR A 42 -6.54 22.10 -4.43
CA THR A 42 -7.27 22.84 -5.46
C THR A 42 -6.46 23.97 -6.08
N CYS A 43 -5.14 23.99 -5.84
CA CYS A 43 -4.23 25.02 -6.29
C CYS A 43 -3.22 24.40 -7.27
N HIS A 44 -2.84 25.17 -8.29
CA HIS A 44 -1.81 24.72 -9.23
C HIS A 44 -0.41 24.86 -8.61
N ASP A 45 0.35 23.78 -8.66
CA ASP A 45 1.76 23.76 -8.28
C ASP A 45 2.62 24.13 -9.49
N ALA A 46 3.47 25.15 -9.33
CA ALA A 46 4.29 25.68 -10.41
C ALA A 46 5.20 24.62 -11.05
N GLY A 47 5.06 24.45 -12.36
CA GLY A 47 5.84 23.48 -13.15
C GLY A 47 5.30 22.04 -13.12
N LYS A 48 4.16 21.79 -12.51
CA LYS A 48 3.48 20.51 -12.49
C LYS A 48 2.33 20.45 -13.51
N ASN A 49 1.97 19.26 -13.94
CA ASN A 49 0.85 19.02 -14.86
C ASN A 49 -0.37 18.50 -14.08
N ASP A 50 -0.89 19.34 -13.18
CA ASP A 50 -1.97 19.06 -12.24
C ASP A 50 -3.31 19.70 -12.65
N TYR A 51 -3.38 20.30 -13.83
CA TYR A 51 -4.49 21.12 -14.32
C TYR A 51 -5.86 20.41 -14.26
N GLU A 52 -5.90 19.08 -14.35
CA GLU A 52 -7.15 18.34 -14.27
C GLU A 52 -7.75 18.34 -12.85
N PHE A 53 -6.92 18.63 -11.82
CA PHE A 53 -7.31 18.71 -10.41
C PHE A 53 -7.56 20.15 -9.92
N LEU A 54 -7.77 21.09 -10.82
CA LEU A 54 -8.18 22.45 -10.48
C LEU A 54 -9.71 22.59 -10.50
N PRO A 55 -10.28 23.62 -9.85
CA PRO A 55 -11.73 23.88 -9.84
C PRO A 55 -12.34 24.09 -11.23
N ASP A 56 -11.56 24.64 -12.16
CA ASP A 56 -11.91 24.85 -13.57
C ASP A 56 -11.32 23.77 -14.50
N GLY A 57 -10.57 22.82 -13.96
CA GLY A 57 -10.00 21.70 -14.69
C GLY A 57 -11.02 20.62 -15.08
N ALA A 58 -10.55 19.59 -15.80
CA ALA A 58 -11.38 18.52 -16.33
C ALA A 58 -12.21 17.79 -15.25
N ASN A 59 -11.63 17.55 -14.08
CA ASN A 59 -12.29 16.92 -12.95
C ASN A 59 -13.16 17.89 -12.14
N ARG A 60 -13.15 19.21 -12.45
CA ARG A 60 -13.82 20.25 -11.66
C ARG A 60 -13.55 20.03 -10.15
N TRP A 61 -12.25 19.99 -9.80
CA TRP A 61 -11.80 19.60 -8.47
C TRP A 61 -11.96 20.73 -7.47
N THR A 62 -13.19 20.89 -6.95
CA THR A 62 -13.54 21.94 -5.99
C THR A 62 -13.09 21.60 -4.56
N SER A 63 -13.01 22.61 -3.69
CA SER A 63 -12.70 22.43 -2.27
C SER A 63 -13.67 21.44 -1.58
N LYS A 64 -14.93 21.37 -2.02
CA LYS A 64 -15.89 20.37 -1.51
C LYS A 64 -15.46 18.95 -1.85
N LYS A 65 -14.98 18.69 -3.07
CA LYS A 65 -14.49 17.38 -3.49
C LYS A 65 -13.21 17.03 -2.72
N TYR A 66 -12.29 17.97 -2.58
CA TYR A 66 -11.06 17.81 -1.81
C TYR A 66 -11.34 17.42 -0.35
N VAL A 67 -12.17 18.19 0.36
CA VAL A 67 -12.53 17.89 1.75
C VAL A 67 -13.22 16.54 1.90
N ASN A 68 -14.08 16.15 0.95
CA ASN A 68 -14.68 14.82 0.95
C ASN A 68 -13.63 13.71 0.73
N LYS A 69 -12.67 13.93 -0.17
CA LYS A 69 -11.56 13.00 -0.40
C LYS A 69 -10.73 12.81 0.86
N LEU A 70 -10.34 13.90 1.53
CA LEU A 70 -9.62 13.85 2.80
C LEU A 70 -10.37 13.04 3.86
N ARG A 71 -11.67 13.29 4.01
CA ARG A 71 -12.52 12.54 4.96
C ARG A 71 -12.59 11.06 4.62
N ASN A 72 -12.76 10.72 3.34
CA ASN A 72 -12.81 9.34 2.89
C ASN A 72 -11.47 8.63 3.13
N MET A 73 -10.35 9.27 2.79
CA MET A 73 -9.02 8.70 3.02
C MET A 73 -8.72 8.51 4.51
N SER A 74 -9.01 9.53 5.34
CA SER A 74 -8.75 9.44 6.78
C SER A 74 -9.52 8.30 7.44
N ARG A 75 -10.75 8.06 7.01
CA ARG A 75 -11.54 6.91 7.46
C ARG A 75 -10.82 5.59 7.16
N VAL A 76 -10.41 5.37 5.90
CA VAL A 76 -9.74 4.12 5.50
C VAL A 76 -8.44 3.93 6.28
N LEU A 77 -7.59 4.96 6.29
CA LEU A 77 -6.28 4.92 6.96
C LEU A 77 -6.40 4.65 8.46
N SER A 78 -7.42 5.20 9.12
CA SER A 78 -7.66 4.97 10.55
C SER A 78 -8.20 3.57 10.87
N GLU A 79 -8.93 2.96 9.93
CA GLU A 79 -9.50 1.62 10.10
C GLU A 79 -8.53 0.49 9.70
N MET A 80 -7.45 0.77 8.94
CA MET A 80 -6.46 -0.23 8.52
C MET A 80 -5.82 -0.91 9.75
N GLY A 81 -5.83 -2.24 9.73
CA GLY A 81 -5.24 -3.08 10.78
C GLY A 81 -6.10 -3.21 12.05
N THR A 82 -7.20 -2.45 12.20
CA THR A 82 -7.99 -2.44 13.44
C THR A 82 -8.77 -3.71 13.72
N ASP A 83 -8.98 -4.57 12.71
CA ASP A 83 -9.59 -5.89 12.94
C ASP A 83 -8.75 -6.80 13.82
N ARG A 84 -7.43 -6.57 13.86
CA ARG A 84 -6.49 -7.39 14.62
C ARG A 84 -5.75 -6.64 15.71
N LEU A 85 -5.61 -5.32 15.57
CA LEU A 85 -4.94 -4.43 16.53
C LEU A 85 -5.77 -3.16 16.69
N SER A 86 -6.37 -2.96 17.86
CA SER A 86 -7.22 -1.80 18.15
C SER A 86 -6.55 -0.46 17.87
N GLN A 87 -5.22 -0.41 17.97
CA GLN A 87 -4.40 0.78 17.66
C GLN A 87 -4.23 1.03 16.15
N GLY A 88 -4.59 0.05 15.28
CA GLY A 88 -4.39 0.13 13.83
C GLY A 88 -2.92 0.11 13.41
N CYS A 89 -2.61 0.67 12.24
CA CYS A 89 -1.25 0.67 11.72
C CYS A 89 -0.32 1.63 12.49
N ALA A 90 0.91 1.16 12.75
CA ALA A 90 2.00 1.98 13.30
C ALA A 90 2.65 2.85 12.23
N ALA A 91 2.67 2.38 10.97
CA ALA A 91 3.13 3.14 9.82
C ALA A 91 2.32 2.74 8.58
N ILE A 92 2.06 3.69 7.67
CA ILE A 92 1.34 3.47 6.41
C ILE A 92 2.06 4.23 5.31
N GLY A 93 2.65 3.51 4.35
CA GLY A 93 3.10 4.10 3.10
C GLY A 93 1.91 4.53 2.26
N VAL A 94 2.00 5.68 1.63
CA VAL A 94 0.97 6.18 0.71
C VAL A 94 1.61 6.64 -0.59
N ALA A 95 0.86 6.54 -1.69
CA ALA A 95 1.24 7.02 -3.01
C ALA A 95 0.15 7.90 -3.61
N GLU A 96 0.53 8.65 -4.64
CA GLU A 96 -0.33 9.60 -5.35
C GLU A 96 -0.81 10.76 -4.46
N VAL A 97 0.12 11.31 -3.70
CA VAL A 97 -0.07 12.54 -2.93
C VAL A 97 0.62 13.69 -3.64
N GLU A 98 -0.06 14.80 -3.82
CA GLU A 98 0.48 15.97 -4.48
C GLU A 98 1.63 16.61 -3.69
N ASN A 99 1.39 16.99 -2.45
CA ASN A 99 2.33 17.78 -1.67
C ASN A 99 2.16 17.63 -0.15
N SER A 100 3.06 18.26 0.60
CA SER A 100 3.01 18.26 2.08
C SER A 100 1.74 18.89 2.66
N LYS A 101 1.12 19.85 1.95
CA LYS A 101 -0.14 20.45 2.39
C LYS A 101 -1.27 19.43 2.39
N CYS A 102 -1.38 18.61 1.35
CA CYS A 102 -2.37 17.53 1.28
C CYS A 102 -2.23 16.55 2.46
N LEU A 103 -0.99 16.21 2.83
CA LEU A 103 -0.72 15.34 3.98
C LEU A 103 -1.06 16.01 5.32
N ALA A 104 -0.71 17.28 5.48
CA ALA A 104 -1.07 18.05 6.67
C ALA A 104 -2.59 18.12 6.85
N ASP A 105 -3.32 18.46 5.78
CA ASP A 105 -4.78 18.53 5.80
C ASP A 105 -5.41 17.14 6.08
N LEU A 106 -4.81 16.07 5.56
CA LEU A 106 -5.23 14.69 5.81
C LEU A 106 -5.03 14.30 7.28
N CYS A 107 -3.86 14.59 7.85
CA CYS A 107 -3.57 14.29 9.26
C CYS A 107 -4.42 15.12 10.23
N GLN A 108 -4.97 16.25 9.82
CA GLN A 108 -5.92 17.05 10.61
C GLN A 108 -7.35 16.51 10.59
N GLN A 109 -7.68 15.49 9.77
CA GLN A 109 -8.99 14.83 9.86
C GLN A 109 -9.12 14.07 11.17
N GLU A 110 -10.28 14.19 11.84
CA GLU A 110 -10.48 13.71 13.23
C GLU A 110 -9.97 12.29 13.54
N PRO A 111 -10.21 11.23 12.71
CA PRO A 111 -9.73 9.89 13.04
C PRO A 111 -8.19 9.79 13.11
N LEU A 112 -7.46 10.54 12.29
CA LEU A 112 -6.00 10.54 12.26
C LEU A 112 -5.42 11.51 13.30
N LYS A 113 -6.06 12.69 13.45
CA LYS A 113 -5.70 13.70 14.43
C LYS A 113 -5.80 13.16 15.86
N ALA A 114 -6.87 12.45 16.19
CA ALA A 114 -7.08 11.86 17.52
C ALA A 114 -5.97 10.85 17.90
N ARG A 115 -5.33 10.22 16.89
CA ARG A 115 -4.18 9.32 17.05
C ARG A 115 -2.85 10.03 16.93
N ASN A 116 -2.82 11.36 16.77
CA ASN A 116 -1.61 12.15 16.55
C ASN A 116 -0.75 11.64 15.38
N ILE A 117 -1.37 11.14 14.30
CA ILE A 117 -0.65 10.63 13.14
C ILE A 117 0.18 11.76 12.52
N GLN A 118 1.47 11.47 12.31
CA GLN A 118 2.44 12.34 11.69
C GLN A 118 2.76 11.83 10.27
N TYR A 119 3.48 12.62 9.48
CA TYR A 119 3.91 12.20 8.14
C TYR A 119 5.36 12.57 7.85
N VAL A 120 5.92 11.82 6.89
CA VAL A 120 7.20 12.11 6.24
C VAL A 120 6.94 12.22 4.75
N HIS A 121 7.42 13.29 4.15
CA HIS A 121 7.35 13.56 2.71
C HIS A 121 8.62 14.25 2.24
N VAL A 122 9.03 13.92 1.03
CA VAL A 122 10.08 14.63 0.29
C VAL A 122 9.54 14.87 -1.10
N GLU A 123 9.47 16.15 -1.48
CA GLU A 123 9.01 16.57 -2.82
C GLU A 123 9.86 15.92 -3.91
N GLY A 124 9.19 15.27 -4.85
CA GLY A 124 9.80 14.57 -5.96
C GLY A 124 9.72 15.34 -7.29
N PRO A 125 10.49 14.92 -8.27
CA PRO A 125 10.53 15.58 -9.58
C PRO A 125 9.45 15.11 -10.55
N ASP A 126 8.44 14.34 -10.11
CA ASP A 126 7.37 13.85 -10.99
C ASP A 126 6.61 15.01 -11.64
N GLN A 127 6.41 14.93 -12.96
CA GLN A 127 5.78 16.01 -13.73
C GLN A 127 4.27 16.16 -13.43
N ARG A 128 3.59 15.09 -12.99
CA ARG A 128 2.19 15.18 -12.55
C ARG A 128 2.06 15.86 -11.19
N GLY A 129 3.17 15.95 -10.43
CA GLY A 129 3.16 16.44 -9.05
C GLY A 129 2.62 15.40 -8.07
N ILE A 130 2.90 14.12 -8.26
CA ILE A 130 2.52 13.08 -7.30
C ILE A 130 3.76 12.43 -6.68
N ASP A 131 3.67 12.18 -5.40
CA ASP A 131 4.75 11.62 -4.59
C ASP A 131 4.31 10.42 -3.76
N CYS A 132 5.31 9.81 -3.10
CA CYS A 132 5.13 8.87 -2.01
C CYS A 132 5.37 9.54 -0.67
N ALA A 133 4.65 9.09 0.36
CA ALA A 133 4.84 9.56 1.73
C ALA A 133 4.69 8.41 2.72
N LEU A 134 5.09 8.63 3.97
CA LEU A 134 4.87 7.71 5.08
C LEU A 134 4.08 8.44 6.18
N LEU A 135 2.90 7.94 6.51
CA LEU A 135 2.15 8.30 7.70
C LEU A 135 2.59 7.39 8.84
N TYR A 136 2.71 7.89 10.07
CA TYR A 136 3.13 7.08 11.19
C TYR A 136 2.57 7.56 12.53
N ASP A 137 2.43 6.63 13.45
CA ASP A 137 2.11 6.88 14.85
C ASP A 137 3.43 7.10 15.61
N PRO A 138 3.73 8.31 16.11
CA PRO A 138 5.00 8.61 16.79
C PRO A 138 5.18 7.87 18.12
N ALA A 139 4.11 7.35 18.72
CA ALA A 139 4.21 6.50 19.89
C ALA A 139 4.73 5.08 19.57
N ARG A 140 4.66 4.66 18.29
CA ARG A 140 4.97 3.29 17.86
C ARG A 140 6.10 3.21 16.84
N PHE A 141 6.37 4.27 16.11
CA PHE A 141 7.48 4.38 15.18
C PHE A 141 8.17 5.73 15.34
N THR A 142 9.46 5.71 15.68
CA THR A 142 10.28 6.91 15.80
C THR A 142 11.15 7.07 14.55
N VAL A 143 10.87 8.08 13.74
CA VAL A 143 11.65 8.40 12.54
C VAL A 143 13.03 8.96 12.94
N ARG A 144 14.09 8.46 12.31
CA ARG A 144 15.50 8.87 12.54
C ARG A 144 16.14 9.48 11.31
N ASN A 145 15.90 8.92 10.14
CA ASN A 145 16.50 9.39 8.89
C ASN A 145 15.49 9.27 7.74
N VAL A 146 15.53 10.25 6.84
CA VAL A 146 14.67 10.35 5.66
C VAL A 146 15.53 10.72 4.46
N ARG A 147 15.36 10.00 3.36
CA ARG A 147 15.96 10.36 2.08
C ARG A 147 15.07 9.94 0.91
N LEU A 148 15.09 10.73 -0.15
CA LEU A 148 14.52 10.34 -1.44
C LEU A 148 15.66 9.87 -2.34
N VAL A 149 15.59 8.61 -2.78
CA VAL A 149 16.51 8.04 -3.78
C VAL A 149 15.86 8.22 -5.15
N PRO A 150 16.49 8.96 -6.08
CA PRO A 150 15.90 9.20 -7.40
C PRO A 150 15.67 7.91 -8.18
N TYR A 151 14.54 7.83 -8.88
CA TYR A 151 14.37 6.86 -9.97
C TYR A 151 15.08 7.40 -11.22
N ILE A 152 16.01 6.65 -11.78
CA ILE A 152 16.82 7.06 -12.91
C ILE A 152 16.32 6.41 -14.20
N TYR A 153 15.88 7.20 -15.15
CA TYR A 153 15.60 6.75 -16.50
C TYR A 153 16.93 6.51 -17.23
N ARG A 154 17.17 5.28 -17.71
CA ARG A 154 18.47 4.91 -18.26
C ARG A 154 18.53 4.93 -19.80
N LEU A 155 17.38 5.00 -20.47
CA LEU A 155 17.35 5.07 -21.92
C LEU A 155 17.66 6.51 -22.38
N PRO A 156 18.51 6.69 -23.43
CA PRO A 156 18.89 8.03 -23.89
C PRO A 156 17.71 8.94 -24.26
N GLN A 157 16.66 8.37 -24.87
CA GLN A 157 15.45 9.11 -25.23
C GLN A 157 14.66 9.61 -24.00
N ASP A 158 14.90 9.07 -22.82
CA ASP A 158 14.21 9.43 -21.59
C ASP A 158 15.05 10.34 -20.67
N ALA A 159 16.19 10.85 -21.12
CA ALA A 159 17.10 11.66 -20.29
C ALA A 159 16.45 12.92 -19.72
N HIS A 160 15.33 13.38 -20.32
CA HIS A 160 14.55 14.53 -19.85
C HIS A 160 13.42 14.14 -18.88
N ARG A 161 13.16 12.85 -18.67
CA ARG A 161 12.06 12.38 -17.83
C ARG A 161 12.49 12.34 -16.38
N ALA A 162 11.53 12.66 -15.51
CA ALA A 162 11.67 12.52 -14.08
C ALA A 162 10.44 11.78 -13.53
N SER A 163 10.59 11.07 -12.45
CA SER A 163 9.53 10.35 -11.76
C SER A 163 9.74 10.44 -10.25
N ARG A 164 8.68 10.10 -9.49
CA ARG A 164 8.80 9.93 -8.05
C ARG A 164 9.88 8.91 -7.75
N GLY A 165 10.75 9.23 -6.80
CA GLY A 165 11.82 8.34 -6.38
C GLY A 165 11.33 7.29 -5.38
N PHE A 166 12.28 6.72 -4.65
CA PHE A 166 12.05 5.79 -3.55
C PHE A 166 12.23 6.54 -2.23
N LEU A 167 11.16 6.74 -1.49
CA LEU A 167 11.20 7.36 -0.18
C LEU A 167 11.72 6.34 0.84
N VAL A 168 12.91 6.55 1.36
CA VAL A 168 13.56 5.67 2.35
C VAL A 168 13.48 6.33 3.71
N VAL A 169 12.76 5.69 4.64
CA VAL A 169 12.58 6.17 6.02
C VAL A 169 13.12 5.12 6.98
N SER A 170 14.16 5.47 7.72
CA SER A 170 14.74 4.62 8.76
C SER A 170 14.38 5.15 10.14
N GLY A 171 14.14 4.24 11.06
CA GLY A 171 13.70 4.59 12.40
C GLY A 171 13.75 3.44 13.39
N THR A 172 13.02 3.59 14.48
CA THR A 172 12.95 2.59 15.55
C THR A 172 11.50 2.19 15.81
N MET A 173 11.23 0.88 15.82
CA MET A 173 9.96 0.26 16.18
C MET A 173 10.26 -0.90 17.14
N ALA A 174 9.54 -1.03 18.26
CA ALA A 174 9.79 -2.06 19.27
C ALA A 174 11.26 -2.09 19.78
N ASN A 175 11.96 -0.95 19.76
CA ASN A 175 13.39 -0.80 20.04
C ASN A 175 14.33 -1.48 19.03
N GLU A 176 13.84 -1.78 17.81
CA GLU A 176 14.61 -2.37 16.73
C GLU A 176 14.77 -1.39 15.56
N HIS A 177 15.87 -1.52 14.81
CA HIS A 177 16.09 -0.75 13.60
C HIS A 177 15.16 -1.24 12.48
N VAL A 178 14.27 -0.36 12.04
CA VAL A 178 13.31 -0.61 10.95
C VAL A 178 13.55 0.39 9.84
N THR A 179 13.63 -0.09 8.60
CA THR A 179 13.67 0.76 7.41
C THR A 179 12.50 0.44 6.51
N ILE A 180 11.77 1.47 6.13
CA ILE A 180 10.61 1.38 5.22
C ILE A 180 10.98 2.12 3.94
N ILE A 181 10.84 1.46 2.79
CA ILE A 181 10.94 2.08 1.47
C ILE A 181 9.53 2.17 0.90
N VAL A 182 9.08 3.38 0.61
CA VAL A 182 7.80 3.61 -0.08
C VAL A 182 8.09 3.99 -1.52
N ASN A 183 7.43 3.31 -2.47
CA ASN A 183 7.63 3.53 -3.89
C ASN A 183 6.34 3.47 -4.69
N HIS A 184 6.37 4.03 -5.91
CA HIS A 184 5.30 3.90 -6.88
C HIS A 184 5.93 3.80 -8.27
N LEU A 185 5.98 2.60 -8.82
CA LEU A 185 6.62 2.33 -10.12
C LEU A 185 5.76 2.84 -11.29
N PRO A 186 6.36 3.03 -12.48
CA PRO A 186 5.62 3.43 -13.68
C PRO A 186 4.46 2.49 -14.01
N SER A 187 3.32 3.07 -14.39
CA SER A 187 2.10 2.30 -14.69
C SER A 187 2.27 1.34 -15.86
N ARG A 188 1.37 0.35 -15.98
CA ARG A 188 1.32 -0.59 -17.13
C ARG A 188 0.99 0.08 -18.46
N GLY A 189 0.64 1.37 -18.48
CA GLY A 189 0.59 2.18 -19.70
C GLY A 189 1.97 2.48 -20.30
N ALA A 190 3.04 2.36 -19.50
CA ALA A 190 4.42 2.42 -19.95
C ALA A 190 4.98 1.03 -20.27
N ASP A 191 6.06 0.98 -21.05
CA ASP A 191 6.76 -0.27 -21.37
C ASP A 191 7.17 -1.02 -20.09
N PRO A 192 7.05 -2.35 -20.02
CA PRO A 192 7.49 -3.16 -18.88
C PRO A 192 8.94 -2.92 -18.44
N TYR A 193 9.83 -2.54 -19.38
CA TYR A 193 11.21 -2.18 -19.09
C TYR A 193 11.34 -1.20 -17.91
N TYR A 194 10.47 -0.18 -17.83
CA TYR A 194 10.57 0.83 -16.77
C TYR A 194 10.25 0.26 -15.38
N ARG A 195 9.33 -0.68 -15.26
CA ARG A 195 9.05 -1.36 -13.98
C ARG A 195 10.17 -2.34 -13.63
N GLU A 196 10.72 -3.03 -14.61
CA GLU A 196 11.89 -3.89 -14.42
C GLU A 196 13.11 -3.09 -13.96
N GLU A 197 13.35 -1.91 -14.57
CA GLU A 197 14.42 -1.00 -14.15
C GLU A 197 14.17 -0.48 -12.73
N GLY A 198 12.93 -0.16 -12.38
CA GLY A 198 12.52 0.16 -11.01
C GLY A 198 12.86 -0.95 -10.03
N GLY A 199 12.57 -2.20 -10.39
CA GLY A 199 12.93 -3.38 -9.59
C GLY A 199 14.46 -3.51 -9.39
N ARG A 200 15.27 -3.29 -10.45
CA ARG A 200 16.76 -3.30 -10.36
C ARG A 200 17.28 -2.20 -9.43
N GLN A 201 16.71 -1.00 -9.53
CA GLN A 201 17.11 0.13 -8.68
C GLN A 201 16.70 -0.06 -7.23
N LEU A 202 15.48 -0.56 -6.95
CA LEU A 202 15.06 -0.97 -5.61
C LEU A 202 15.98 -2.05 -5.03
N LYS A 203 16.39 -3.03 -5.86
CA LYS A 203 17.36 -4.05 -5.47
C LYS A 203 18.69 -3.42 -5.05
N ALA A 204 19.21 -2.46 -5.80
CA ALA A 204 20.46 -1.78 -5.45
C ALA A 204 20.36 -1.01 -4.12
N VAL A 205 19.23 -0.33 -3.87
CA VAL A 205 18.98 0.34 -2.57
C VAL A 205 18.93 -0.67 -1.44
N LYS A 206 18.18 -1.76 -1.61
CA LYS A 206 18.07 -2.87 -0.66
C LYS A 206 19.46 -3.50 -0.38
N ASP A 207 20.24 -3.80 -1.42
CA ASP A 207 21.57 -4.41 -1.28
C ASP A 207 22.53 -3.51 -0.48
N SER A 208 22.42 -2.18 -0.63
CA SER A 208 23.18 -1.24 0.19
C SER A 208 22.76 -1.30 1.66
N LEU A 209 21.44 -1.24 1.93
CA LEU A 209 20.92 -1.25 3.30
C LEU A 209 21.27 -2.54 4.05
N LEU A 210 21.13 -3.71 3.40
CA LEU A 210 21.44 -5.01 4.01
C LEU A 210 22.94 -5.25 4.17
N ARG A 211 23.79 -4.64 3.34
CA ARG A 211 25.24 -4.65 3.53
C ARG A 211 25.66 -3.82 4.74
N ASP A 212 25.02 -2.66 4.95
CA ASP A 212 25.31 -1.76 6.06
C ASP A 212 24.75 -2.30 7.39
N ASP A 213 23.58 -2.96 7.35
CA ASP A 213 22.97 -3.62 8.51
C ASP A 213 22.20 -4.88 8.05
N PRO A 214 22.83 -6.08 8.12
CA PRO A 214 22.18 -7.34 7.71
C PRO A 214 20.94 -7.73 8.55
N LEU A 215 20.79 -7.16 9.73
CA LEU A 215 19.69 -7.46 10.65
C LEU A 215 18.56 -6.43 10.60
N VAL A 216 18.69 -5.37 9.80
CA VAL A 216 17.63 -4.34 9.67
C VAL A 216 16.29 -4.98 9.28
N LYS A 217 15.25 -4.58 9.95
CA LYS A 217 13.86 -4.94 9.61
C LYS A 217 13.43 -4.09 8.41
N LEU A 218 13.71 -4.60 7.19
CA LEU A 218 13.43 -3.85 5.96
C LEU A 218 12.08 -4.25 5.36
N LEU A 219 11.24 -3.24 5.10
CA LEU A 219 9.99 -3.35 4.37
C LEU A 219 10.07 -2.49 3.10
N ILE A 220 9.86 -3.09 1.93
CA ILE A 220 9.71 -2.38 0.65
C ILE A 220 8.24 -2.44 0.29
N MET A 221 7.57 -1.29 0.29
CA MET A 221 6.15 -1.20 0.02
C MET A 221 5.85 -0.22 -1.12
N GLY A 222 4.74 -0.45 -1.80
CA GLY A 222 4.33 0.47 -2.85
C GLY A 222 3.30 -0.11 -3.79
N ASP A 223 2.84 0.77 -4.69
CA ASP A 223 2.19 0.38 -5.93
C ASP A 223 3.29 0.01 -6.94
N MET A 224 3.50 -1.28 -7.09
CA MET A 224 4.52 -1.83 -7.99
C MET A 224 4.07 -1.76 -9.46
N ASN A 225 2.78 -1.47 -9.72
CA ASN A 225 2.15 -1.53 -11.03
C ASN A 225 2.39 -2.86 -11.77
N ASP A 226 2.85 -3.87 -11.05
CA ASP A 226 3.07 -5.24 -11.50
C ASP A 226 2.66 -6.22 -10.38
N ASP A 227 2.28 -7.43 -10.79
CA ASP A 227 1.94 -8.50 -9.87
C ASP A 227 3.21 -9.14 -9.25
N PRO A 228 3.11 -9.85 -8.12
CA PRO A 228 4.27 -10.49 -7.47
C PRO A 228 5.10 -11.40 -8.38
N GLN A 229 4.47 -12.06 -9.38
CA GLN A 229 5.13 -12.96 -10.33
C GLN A 229 5.79 -12.24 -11.49
N ASP A 230 5.48 -10.98 -11.76
CA ASP A 230 6.04 -10.25 -12.90
C ASP A 230 7.55 -10.07 -12.77
N ALA A 231 8.21 -9.87 -13.91
CA ALA A 231 9.67 -9.85 -13.97
C ALA A 231 10.31 -8.75 -13.10
N SER A 232 9.64 -7.60 -12.98
CA SER A 232 10.08 -6.50 -12.12
C SER A 232 10.25 -6.92 -10.66
N MET A 233 9.32 -7.72 -10.12
CA MET A 233 9.32 -8.18 -8.73
C MET A 233 10.10 -9.49 -8.56
N SER A 234 9.81 -10.50 -9.38
CA SER A 234 10.33 -11.84 -9.21
C SER A 234 11.80 -12.00 -9.66
N LYS A 235 12.23 -11.25 -10.70
CA LYS A 235 13.56 -11.34 -11.29
C LYS A 235 14.42 -10.10 -10.97
N CYS A 236 13.91 -8.91 -11.25
CA CYS A 236 14.71 -7.68 -11.16
C CYS A 236 14.92 -7.24 -9.71
N LEU A 237 13.87 -7.18 -8.89
CA LEU A 237 13.98 -7.02 -7.44
C LEU A 237 14.47 -8.31 -6.76
N GLY A 238 14.08 -9.48 -7.30
CA GLY A 238 14.49 -10.78 -6.82
C GLY A 238 13.72 -11.28 -5.59
N ALA A 239 12.50 -10.76 -5.36
CA ALA A 239 11.68 -11.17 -4.24
C ALA A 239 11.14 -12.60 -4.42
N LYS A 240 11.39 -13.46 -3.45
CA LYS A 240 11.06 -14.88 -3.49
C LYS A 240 9.59 -15.13 -3.14
N ARG A 241 9.03 -16.17 -3.75
CA ARG A 241 7.68 -16.65 -3.42
C ARG A 241 7.63 -17.38 -2.09
N TRP A 242 8.60 -18.25 -1.83
CA TRP A 242 8.59 -19.13 -0.67
C TRP A 242 9.64 -18.73 0.35
N GLN A 243 9.26 -18.66 1.62
CA GLN A 243 10.18 -18.31 2.71
C GLN A 243 11.43 -19.24 2.77
N LYS A 244 11.25 -20.52 2.44
CA LYS A 244 12.34 -21.50 2.42
C LYS A 244 13.43 -21.19 1.40
N ASP A 245 13.07 -20.47 0.33
CA ASP A 245 13.99 -20.14 -0.78
C ASP A 245 14.70 -18.79 -0.56
N VAL A 246 14.42 -18.11 0.54
CA VAL A 246 15.03 -16.81 0.87
C VAL A 246 16.39 -17.05 1.52
N GLY A 247 17.46 -16.59 0.86
CA GLY A 247 18.82 -16.57 1.39
C GLY A 247 19.15 -15.26 2.13
N GLU A 248 20.40 -15.16 2.58
CA GLU A 248 20.94 -13.89 3.07
C GLU A 248 20.90 -12.84 1.94
N GLY A 249 20.41 -11.65 2.22
CA GLY A 249 20.31 -10.58 1.23
C GLY A 249 19.16 -10.71 0.22
N ASP A 250 18.38 -11.78 0.24
CA ASP A 250 17.15 -11.89 -0.55
C ASP A 250 15.99 -11.12 0.08
N LEU A 251 14.84 -11.16 -0.57
CA LEU A 251 13.57 -10.64 -0.08
C LEU A 251 12.50 -11.72 -0.20
N TRP A 252 11.48 -11.64 0.65
CA TRP A 252 10.29 -12.47 0.56
C TRP A 252 9.06 -11.62 0.24
N ASN A 253 8.25 -12.11 -0.72
CA ASN A 253 7.01 -11.47 -1.11
C ASN A 253 5.81 -12.34 -0.70
N PRO A 254 5.06 -11.98 0.37
CA PRO A 254 3.92 -12.77 0.85
C PRO A 254 2.72 -12.76 -0.11
N TRP A 255 2.66 -11.80 -1.03
CA TRP A 255 1.48 -11.51 -1.83
C TRP A 255 1.20 -12.51 -2.96
N TRP A 256 2.15 -13.38 -3.31
CA TRP A 256 1.97 -14.43 -4.30
C TRP A 256 0.76 -15.33 -4.00
N ASN A 257 0.63 -15.77 -2.76
CA ASN A 257 -0.45 -16.68 -2.37
C ASN A 257 -1.77 -15.93 -2.21
N VAL A 258 -1.75 -14.66 -1.82
CA VAL A 258 -2.92 -13.80 -1.75
C VAL A 258 -3.51 -13.61 -3.16
N LEU A 259 -2.68 -13.27 -4.15
CA LEU A 259 -3.13 -13.17 -5.54
C LEU A 259 -3.64 -14.52 -6.08
N ALA A 260 -2.93 -15.61 -5.80
CA ALA A 260 -3.33 -16.96 -6.22
C ALA A 260 -4.67 -17.41 -5.63
N SER A 261 -5.09 -16.85 -4.49
CA SER A 261 -6.42 -17.07 -3.90
C SER A 261 -7.54 -16.24 -4.57
N GLY A 262 -7.23 -15.46 -5.62
CA GLY A 262 -8.16 -14.59 -6.32
C GLY A 262 -8.39 -13.23 -5.66
N THR A 263 -7.53 -12.84 -4.70
CA THR A 263 -7.60 -11.54 -4.02
C THR A 263 -6.56 -10.60 -4.63
N GLY A 264 -7.00 -9.40 -5.03
CA GLY A 264 -6.12 -8.35 -5.56
C GLY A 264 -6.45 -7.00 -4.95
N THR A 265 -5.64 -6.00 -5.29
CA THR A 265 -5.79 -4.63 -4.82
C THR A 265 -6.39 -3.71 -5.86
N LEU A 266 -6.22 -4.00 -7.14
CA LEU A 266 -6.77 -3.24 -8.26
C LEU A 266 -7.51 -4.17 -9.22
N SER A 267 -8.62 -3.70 -9.78
CA SER A 267 -9.37 -4.46 -10.79
C SER A 267 -9.35 -3.75 -12.14
N TYR A 268 -8.86 -4.45 -13.16
CA TYR A 268 -8.82 -3.96 -14.52
C TYR A 268 -9.36 -5.00 -15.50
N GLN A 269 -10.31 -4.58 -16.36
CA GLN A 269 -10.96 -5.44 -17.37
C GLN A 269 -11.51 -6.78 -16.82
N GLY A 270 -12.03 -6.75 -15.59
CA GLY A 270 -12.61 -7.94 -14.93
C GLY A 270 -11.60 -8.85 -14.22
N SER A 271 -10.32 -8.55 -14.32
CA SER A 271 -9.25 -9.28 -13.62
C SER A 271 -8.76 -8.49 -12.40
N TRP A 272 -8.47 -9.21 -11.31
CA TRP A 272 -7.83 -8.64 -10.14
C TRP A 272 -6.32 -8.78 -10.25
N ASN A 273 -5.61 -7.68 -10.01
CA ASN A 273 -4.16 -7.61 -9.90
C ASN A 273 -3.78 -7.22 -8.47
N LEU A 274 -2.59 -7.57 -8.04
CA LEU A 274 -2.07 -7.25 -6.72
C LEU A 274 -0.82 -6.38 -6.87
N PHE A 275 -1.03 -5.10 -7.15
CA PHE A 275 0.04 -4.13 -7.39
C PHE A 275 0.59 -3.52 -6.11
N ASP A 276 -0.25 -3.42 -5.08
CA ASP A 276 0.08 -2.84 -3.78
C ASP A 276 0.70 -3.92 -2.89
N GLN A 277 2.01 -3.88 -2.73
CA GLN A 277 2.78 -4.94 -2.08
C GLN A 277 3.62 -4.40 -0.93
N ILE A 278 3.85 -5.23 0.09
CA ILE A 278 4.80 -5.00 1.17
C ILE A 278 5.72 -6.23 1.22
N ILE A 279 6.98 -6.03 0.83
CA ILE A 279 7.99 -7.08 0.62
C ILE A 279 8.98 -7.01 1.77
N LEU A 280 9.43 -8.14 2.29
CA LEU A 280 10.07 -8.26 3.59
C LEU A 280 11.51 -8.81 3.50
N SER A 281 12.40 -8.30 4.37
CA SER A 281 13.76 -8.82 4.55
C SER A 281 13.81 -10.15 5.31
N PRO A 282 14.93 -10.91 5.20
CA PRO A 282 15.10 -12.17 5.92
C PRO A 282 14.95 -12.06 7.44
N SER A 283 15.38 -10.94 8.03
CA SER A 283 15.29 -10.67 9.47
C SER A 283 13.87 -10.62 10.00
N LEU A 284 12.88 -10.31 9.13
CA LEU A 284 11.44 -10.32 9.47
C LEU A 284 10.80 -11.70 9.34
N ILE A 285 11.33 -12.58 8.48
CA ILE A 285 10.75 -13.93 8.25
C ILE A 285 11.44 -15.01 9.07
N ARG A 286 12.65 -14.75 9.55
CA ARG A 286 13.43 -15.57 10.49
C ARG A 286 13.95 -14.70 11.61
N PRO A 287 13.02 -14.17 12.47
CA PRO A 287 13.42 -13.26 13.54
C PRO A 287 14.27 -13.99 14.59
N GLN A 288 15.19 -13.27 15.19
CA GLN A 288 15.82 -13.73 16.43
C GLN A 288 14.79 -13.73 17.57
N GLN A 289 15.00 -14.55 18.56
CA GLN A 289 14.09 -14.63 19.69
C GLN A 289 13.87 -13.26 20.35
N GLY A 290 12.63 -12.86 20.54
CA GLY A 290 12.25 -11.58 21.13
C GLY A 290 12.44 -10.38 20.19
N THR A 291 12.55 -10.59 18.89
CA THR A 291 12.58 -9.52 17.87
C THR A 291 11.37 -9.59 16.95
N LEU A 292 11.05 -8.46 16.30
CA LEU A 292 9.94 -8.36 15.36
C LEU A 292 10.05 -9.39 14.24
N GLY A 293 8.99 -10.15 14.04
CA GLY A 293 8.83 -11.13 12.99
C GLY A 293 7.48 -11.04 12.30
N TYR A 294 7.44 -11.47 11.03
CA TYR A 294 6.21 -11.53 10.26
C TYR A 294 5.22 -12.55 10.84
N GLN A 295 3.96 -12.15 10.93
CA GLN A 295 2.85 -13.00 11.38
C GLN A 295 1.84 -13.27 10.27
N ASP A 296 1.36 -12.23 9.58
CA ASP A 296 0.29 -12.36 8.58
C ASP A 296 0.26 -11.15 7.64
N CYS A 297 -0.52 -11.27 6.56
CA CYS A 297 -0.84 -10.16 5.66
C CYS A 297 -2.29 -10.22 5.18
N GLU A 298 -2.83 -9.08 4.78
CA GLU A 298 -4.16 -9.00 4.20
C GLU A 298 -4.31 -7.84 3.22
N VAL A 299 -5.21 -8.01 2.24
CA VAL A 299 -5.83 -6.90 1.53
C VAL A 299 -6.99 -6.40 2.38
N PHE A 300 -6.87 -5.15 2.85
CA PHE A 300 -7.90 -4.52 3.66
C PHE A 300 -9.13 -4.20 2.79
N ARG A 301 -10.18 -4.99 2.95
CA ARG A 301 -11.39 -4.90 2.15
C ARG A 301 -12.61 -4.66 3.03
N ARG A 302 -13.32 -3.56 2.77
CA ARG A 302 -14.58 -3.20 3.43
C ARG A 302 -15.69 -3.04 2.41
N ASN A 303 -16.92 -3.30 2.82
CA ASN A 303 -18.09 -3.17 1.94
C ASN A 303 -18.25 -1.77 1.36
N TYR A 304 -17.80 -0.74 2.06
CA TYR A 304 -17.87 0.65 1.60
C TYR A 304 -16.79 1.00 0.58
N LEU A 305 -15.70 0.23 0.53
CA LEU A 305 -14.62 0.38 -0.48
C LEU A 305 -14.99 -0.22 -1.83
N ILE A 306 -16.12 -0.93 -1.93
CA ILE A 306 -16.48 -1.69 -3.12
C ILE A 306 -17.68 -1.06 -3.81
N GLN A 307 -17.56 -0.84 -5.12
CA GLN A 307 -18.64 -0.36 -5.99
C GLN A 307 -19.80 -1.37 -5.98
N LYS A 308 -21.00 -0.90 -5.60
CA LYS A 308 -22.17 -1.78 -5.41
C LYS A 308 -23.05 -1.89 -6.65
N LYS A 309 -22.97 -0.96 -7.60
CA LYS A 309 -23.87 -0.84 -8.76
C LYS A 309 -23.09 -0.49 -10.03
N GLY A 310 -23.75 -0.66 -11.18
CA GLY A 310 -23.25 -0.26 -12.49
C GLY A 310 -22.20 -1.20 -13.08
N ARG A 311 -21.55 -0.75 -14.15
CA ARG A 311 -20.55 -1.51 -14.93
C ARG A 311 -19.37 -2.01 -14.09
N TYR A 312 -18.97 -1.24 -13.07
CA TYR A 312 -17.81 -1.51 -12.22
C TYR A 312 -18.20 -2.15 -10.88
N ARG A 313 -19.38 -2.78 -10.80
CA ARG A 313 -19.82 -3.49 -9.59
C ARG A 313 -18.79 -4.54 -9.17
N GLY A 314 -18.43 -4.53 -7.89
CA GLY A 314 -17.49 -5.49 -7.30
C GLY A 314 -16.02 -5.04 -7.32
N THR A 315 -15.69 -3.95 -8.04
CA THR A 315 -14.35 -3.34 -8.04
C THR A 315 -14.23 -2.27 -6.95
N PRO A 316 -13.02 -1.74 -6.66
CA PRO A 316 -12.86 -0.63 -5.72
C PRO A 316 -13.73 0.57 -6.11
N LEU A 317 -14.31 1.24 -5.12
CA LEU A 317 -15.10 2.46 -5.29
C LEU A 317 -14.16 3.66 -5.37
N ARG A 318 -13.78 4.00 -6.59
CA ARG A 318 -12.83 5.07 -6.91
C ARG A 318 -13.43 6.47 -6.82
N THR A 319 -12.57 7.48 -6.84
CA THR A 319 -12.96 8.90 -6.75
C THR A 319 -13.71 9.36 -7.99
N HIS A 320 -13.21 9.03 -9.18
CA HIS A 320 -13.85 9.35 -10.47
C HIS A 320 -13.88 8.11 -11.37
N ALA A 321 -14.90 8.00 -12.21
CA ALA A 321 -14.95 7.01 -13.29
C ALA A 321 -15.69 7.58 -14.50
N GLY A 322 -15.09 7.49 -15.69
CA GLY A 322 -15.72 7.98 -16.93
C GLY A 322 -16.03 9.47 -16.93
N GLY A 323 -15.25 10.28 -16.21
CA GLY A 323 -15.48 11.72 -16.05
C GLY A 323 -16.50 12.09 -14.95
N GLU A 324 -17.12 11.09 -14.30
CA GLU A 324 -18.08 11.33 -13.21
C GLU A 324 -17.40 11.23 -11.85
N TRP A 325 -17.75 12.17 -10.95
CA TRP A 325 -17.34 12.11 -9.55
C TRP A 325 -18.20 11.15 -8.76
N LEU A 326 -17.62 10.05 -8.31
CA LEU A 326 -18.30 9.02 -7.55
C LEU A 326 -18.25 9.25 -6.03
N ASN A 327 -17.42 10.20 -5.56
CA ASN A 327 -17.15 10.44 -4.14
C ASN A 327 -16.71 9.18 -3.39
N GLY A 328 -15.93 8.36 -4.06
CA GLY A 328 -15.41 7.13 -3.51
C GLY A 328 -14.10 7.32 -2.73
N TYR A 329 -13.30 6.29 -2.72
CA TYR A 329 -12.07 6.22 -1.91
C TYR A 329 -10.83 6.19 -2.81
N SER A 330 -10.55 5.05 -3.43
CA SER A 330 -9.46 4.82 -4.36
C SER A 330 -9.82 3.69 -5.32
N ASP A 331 -9.16 3.64 -6.47
CA ASP A 331 -9.22 2.50 -7.39
C ASP A 331 -8.33 1.33 -6.92
N HIS A 332 -7.63 1.49 -5.81
CA HIS A 332 -6.89 0.47 -5.10
C HIS A 332 -7.56 0.07 -3.78
N LEU A 333 -7.24 -1.13 -3.28
CA LEU A 333 -7.51 -1.55 -1.91
C LEU A 333 -6.19 -1.55 -1.12
N PRO A 334 -6.21 -1.12 0.14
CA PRO A 334 -5.01 -1.12 0.96
C PRO A 334 -4.48 -2.52 1.25
N THR A 335 -3.19 -2.61 1.53
CA THR A 335 -2.52 -3.81 2.03
C THR A 335 -1.98 -3.58 3.43
N VAL A 336 -1.97 -4.64 4.25
CA VAL A 336 -1.46 -4.61 5.62
C VAL A 336 -0.63 -5.86 5.86
N VAL A 337 0.52 -5.71 6.51
CA VAL A 337 1.29 -6.81 7.11
C VAL A 337 1.29 -6.63 8.63
N TYR A 338 1.33 -7.75 9.33
CA TYR A 338 1.37 -7.81 10.79
C TYR A 338 2.71 -8.38 11.23
N LEU A 339 3.34 -7.68 12.16
CA LEU A 339 4.60 -8.07 12.81
C LEU A 339 4.34 -8.26 14.29
N GLN A 340 5.06 -9.18 14.90
CA GLN A 340 4.99 -9.43 16.34
C GLN A 340 6.40 -9.71 16.89
N LYS A 341 6.61 -9.31 18.15
CA LYS A 341 7.87 -9.51 18.88
C LYS A 341 7.93 -10.86 19.59
#